data_5d0788f063a6e5833a47e743caa92166
#
_entry.id   5d0788f063a6e5833a47e743caa92166
#
_cell.length_a   1.000
_cell.length_b   1.000
_cell.length_c   1.000
_cell.angle_alpha   90.00
_cell.angle_beta   90.00
_cell.angle_gamma   90.00
#
_symmetry.space_group_name_H-M   'P 1'
#
loop_
_entity.id
_entity.type
_entity.pdbx_description
1 polymer ?
#
loop_
_entity_poly.entity_id
_entity_poly.type
_entity_poly.pdbx_seq_one_letter_code
_entity_poly.pdbx_strand_id
1 'polypeptide(L)'
;NLMNKFKFGGIDNPDIYLDETVLRMCDTHRRMFVQLTSQLIKEGKKDKALKALDYCEKVIPSTTVPHDYLMSSSKEMAENYLALGQPQKAEKILNELANNAVEYATWYLSLDDARFASSYENCMRYFYILDDVCKTMAQMKDSKTGEENKSALHYAQKFDQLYKLLEKRVGNSAPAQ
;
A
#
# COMPACT_ATOMS: atom_id res chain seq x y z
N ASN A 1 25.26 -2.45 -4.67
CA ASN A 1 24.95 -2.55 -6.11
C ASN A 1 23.70 -1.77 -6.49
N LEU A 2 22.56 -1.92 -5.77
CA LEU A 2 21.30 -1.23 -6.08
C LEU A 2 21.45 0.31 -6.14
N MET A 3 22.20 0.92 -5.23
CA MET A 3 22.36 2.38 -5.17
C MET A 3 23.43 2.92 -6.13
N ASN A 4 24.39 2.11 -6.58
CA ASN A 4 25.58 2.61 -7.27
C ASN A 4 25.72 2.09 -8.71
N LYS A 5 25.08 0.97 -9.05
CA LYS A 5 25.22 0.32 -10.37
C LYS A 5 23.98 0.43 -11.23
N PHE A 6 22.79 0.56 -10.63
CA PHE A 6 21.56 0.78 -11.38
C PHE A 6 21.36 2.27 -11.65
N LYS A 7 20.89 2.57 -12.84
CA LYS A 7 20.48 3.92 -13.27
C LYS A 7 18.97 3.90 -13.51
N PHE A 8 18.25 4.77 -12.81
CA PHE A 8 16.80 4.90 -12.90
C PHE A 8 16.44 6.11 -13.78
N GLY A 9 16.98 6.13 -15.03
CA GLY A 9 16.93 7.30 -15.87
C GLY A 9 15.51 7.84 -16.13
N GLY A 10 15.18 9.00 -15.53
CA GLY A 10 13.99 9.76 -15.83
C GLY A 10 12.68 9.23 -15.23
N ILE A 11 12.70 8.18 -14.40
CA ILE A 11 11.50 7.64 -13.75
C ILE A 11 10.85 8.66 -12.81
N ASP A 12 11.62 9.58 -12.29
CA ASP A 12 11.18 10.68 -11.43
C ASP A 12 10.56 11.86 -12.19
N ASN A 13 10.54 11.83 -13.52
CA ASN A 13 9.90 12.86 -14.33
C ASN A 13 8.39 12.57 -14.50
N PRO A 14 7.48 13.42 -13.97
CA PRO A 14 6.04 13.20 -14.05
C PRO A 14 5.47 13.31 -15.48
N ASP A 15 6.20 13.89 -16.41
CA ASP A 15 5.77 14.04 -17.80
C ASP A 15 6.03 12.82 -18.68
N ILE A 16 6.69 11.79 -18.12
CA ILE A 16 6.98 10.56 -18.86
C ILE A 16 5.86 9.54 -18.69
N TYR A 17 5.38 9.01 -19.79
CA TYR A 17 4.52 7.83 -19.77
C TYR A 17 5.35 6.58 -19.47
N LEU A 18 5.00 5.88 -18.41
CA LEU A 18 5.56 4.58 -18.05
C LEU A 18 4.55 3.49 -18.43
N ASP A 19 4.94 2.59 -19.32
CA ASP A 19 4.10 1.44 -19.65
C ASP A 19 4.08 0.41 -18.50
N GLU A 20 3.17 -0.55 -18.59
CA GLU A 20 2.98 -1.59 -17.56
C GLU A 20 4.26 -2.41 -17.31
N THR A 21 5.08 -2.65 -18.34
CA THR A 21 6.33 -3.41 -18.20
C THR A 21 7.33 -2.64 -17.36
N VAL A 22 7.48 -1.33 -17.63
CA VAL A 22 8.37 -0.46 -16.86
C VAL A 22 7.87 -0.32 -15.41
N LEU A 23 6.56 -0.15 -15.19
CA LEU A 23 5.98 -0.12 -13.84
C LEU A 23 6.29 -1.40 -13.06
N ARG A 24 6.10 -2.57 -13.66
CA ARG A 24 6.43 -3.87 -13.03
C ARG A 24 7.93 -4.02 -12.73
N MET A 25 8.80 -3.49 -13.59
CA MET A 25 10.24 -3.46 -13.30
C MET A 25 10.54 -2.56 -12.10
N CYS A 26 9.93 -1.39 -12.02
CA CYS A 26 10.05 -0.48 -10.89
C CYS A 26 9.57 -1.12 -9.58
N ASP A 27 8.43 -1.81 -9.60
CA ASP A 27 7.92 -2.55 -8.45
C ASP A 27 8.90 -3.65 -8.00
N THR A 28 9.49 -4.36 -8.95
CA THR A 28 10.51 -5.37 -8.66
C THR A 28 11.72 -4.74 -7.98
N HIS A 29 12.20 -3.59 -8.45
CA HIS A 29 13.31 -2.88 -7.83
C HIS A 29 12.93 -2.37 -6.42
N ARG A 30 11.73 -1.80 -6.25
CA ARG A 30 11.25 -1.37 -4.94
C ARG A 30 11.24 -2.55 -3.95
N ARG A 31 10.75 -3.72 -4.35
CA ARG A 31 10.79 -4.95 -3.55
C ARG A 31 12.22 -5.36 -3.16
N MET A 32 13.17 -5.24 -4.09
CA MET A 32 14.59 -5.51 -3.78
C MET A 32 15.14 -4.53 -2.72
N PHE A 33 14.76 -3.25 -2.78
CA PHE A 33 15.11 -2.28 -1.74
C PHE A 33 14.47 -2.64 -0.39
N VAL A 34 13.22 -3.05 -0.38
CA VAL A 34 12.52 -3.47 0.83
C VAL A 34 13.22 -4.68 1.47
N GLN A 35 13.57 -5.70 0.69
CA GLN A 35 14.29 -6.87 1.19
C GLN A 35 15.67 -6.51 1.75
N LEU A 36 16.42 -5.67 1.03
CA LEU A 36 17.73 -5.17 1.50
C LEU A 36 17.59 -4.43 2.84
N THR A 37 16.61 -3.55 2.94
CA THR A 37 16.41 -2.73 4.15
C THR A 37 15.92 -3.55 5.32
N SER A 38 15.04 -4.52 5.12
CA SER A 38 14.63 -5.48 6.15
C SER A 38 15.83 -6.25 6.70
N GLN A 39 16.74 -6.68 5.84
CA GLN A 39 17.96 -7.36 6.27
C GLN A 39 18.91 -6.43 7.03
N LEU A 40 19.10 -5.20 6.55
CA LEU A 40 19.93 -4.20 7.24
C LEU A 40 19.36 -3.84 8.63
N ILE A 41 18.04 -3.78 8.78
CA ILE A 41 17.39 -3.57 10.08
C ILE A 41 17.69 -4.73 11.03
N LYS A 42 17.55 -5.98 10.56
CA LYS A 42 17.88 -7.18 11.35
C LYS A 42 19.34 -7.21 11.80
N GLU A 43 20.24 -6.69 10.97
CA GLU A 43 21.68 -6.57 11.30
C GLU A 43 21.99 -5.34 12.17
N GLY A 44 21.01 -4.55 12.60
CA GLY A 44 21.21 -3.33 13.39
C GLY A 44 21.78 -2.14 12.61
N LYS A 45 21.90 -2.23 11.30
CA LYS A 45 22.49 -1.19 10.41
C LYS A 45 21.44 -0.14 10.01
N LYS A 46 20.77 0.47 10.99
CA LYS A 46 19.60 1.36 10.80
C LYS A 46 19.87 2.54 9.86
N ASP A 47 21.01 3.22 10.00
CA ASP A 47 21.36 4.38 9.14
C ASP A 47 21.51 3.97 7.66
N LYS A 48 22.07 2.78 7.39
CA LYS A 48 22.19 2.27 6.02
C LYS A 48 20.82 1.88 5.46
N ALA A 49 19.95 1.30 6.27
CA ALA A 49 18.60 0.95 5.89
C ALA A 49 17.79 2.21 5.53
N LEU A 50 17.83 3.25 6.37
CA LEU A 50 17.13 4.51 6.10
C LEU A 50 17.63 5.16 4.81
N LYS A 51 18.95 5.27 4.62
CA LYS A 51 19.53 5.79 3.37
C LYS A 51 19.09 5.01 2.14
N ALA A 52 18.95 3.69 2.24
CA ALA A 52 18.52 2.86 1.11
C ALA A 52 17.03 3.06 0.80
N LEU A 53 16.15 3.18 1.81
CA LEU A 53 14.73 3.49 1.61
C LEU A 53 14.54 4.89 1.03
N ASP A 54 15.20 5.89 1.57
CA ASP A 54 15.11 7.28 1.06
C ASP A 54 15.63 7.40 -0.37
N TYR A 55 16.66 6.62 -0.71
CA TYR A 55 17.13 6.54 -2.09
C TYR A 55 16.09 5.87 -3.00
N CYS A 56 15.45 4.79 -2.55
CA CYS A 56 14.38 4.14 -3.31
C CYS A 56 13.24 5.11 -3.63
N GLU A 57 12.72 5.84 -2.63
CA GLU A 57 11.67 6.85 -2.81
C GLU A 57 12.08 7.98 -3.75
N LYS A 58 13.37 8.35 -3.74
CA LYS A 58 13.89 9.38 -4.63
C LYS A 58 13.92 8.93 -6.10
N VAL A 59 14.35 7.69 -6.36
CA VAL A 59 14.57 7.20 -7.75
C VAL A 59 13.36 6.47 -8.33
N ILE A 60 12.42 6.05 -7.50
CA ILE A 60 11.14 5.43 -7.86
C ILE A 60 10.04 6.10 -7.03
N PRO A 61 9.74 7.38 -7.28
CA PRO A 61 8.77 8.12 -6.47
C PRO A 61 7.34 7.65 -6.73
N SER A 62 6.49 7.74 -5.71
CA SER A 62 5.08 7.33 -5.82
C SER A 62 4.26 8.19 -6.77
N THR A 63 4.75 9.39 -7.10
CA THR A 63 4.10 10.29 -8.07
C THR A 63 4.11 9.76 -9.51
N THR A 64 5.07 8.91 -9.85
CA THR A 64 5.21 8.29 -11.19
C THR A 64 5.01 6.78 -11.16
N VAL A 65 5.38 6.14 -10.06
CA VAL A 65 5.20 4.71 -9.81
C VAL A 65 4.42 4.56 -8.50
N PRO A 66 3.09 4.52 -8.52
CA PRO A 66 2.27 4.41 -7.31
C PRO A 66 2.69 3.23 -6.43
N HIS A 67 2.47 3.38 -5.12
CA HIS A 67 2.66 2.25 -4.21
C HIS A 67 1.62 1.17 -4.48
N ASP A 68 2.09 -0.08 -4.55
CA ASP A 68 1.25 -1.26 -4.67
C ASP A 68 1.47 -2.22 -3.50
N TYR A 69 0.38 -2.78 -2.99
CA TYR A 69 0.42 -3.71 -1.86
C TYR A 69 1.02 -5.05 -2.25
N LEU A 70 0.65 -5.60 -3.42
CA LEU A 70 1.01 -6.95 -3.85
C LEU A 70 2.34 -6.98 -4.61
N MET A 71 2.54 -6.01 -5.52
CA MET A 71 3.63 -6.08 -6.49
C MET A 71 4.93 -5.46 -5.98
N SER A 72 4.85 -4.41 -5.17
CA SER A 72 6.02 -3.63 -4.76
C SER A 72 6.47 -3.82 -3.31
N SER A 73 5.75 -4.62 -2.51
CA SER A 73 5.99 -4.75 -1.06
C SER A 73 5.95 -3.40 -0.33
N SER A 74 5.04 -2.52 -0.74
CA SER A 74 5.00 -1.17 -0.17
C SER A 74 4.51 -1.16 1.28
N LYS A 75 3.69 -2.14 1.70
CA LYS A 75 3.35 -2.29 3.11
C LYS A 75 4.57 -2.58 3.96
N GLU A 76 5.39 -3.55 3.57
CA GLU A 76 6.64 -3.88 4.26
C GLU A 76 7.63 -2.72 4.24
N MET A 77 7.59 -1.88 3.19
CA MET A 77 8.36 -0.64 3.14
C MET A 77 7.94 0.33 4.24
N ALA A 78 6.63 0.50 4.45
CA ALA A 78 6.09 1.30 5.55
C ALA A 78 6.49 0.72 6.92
N GLU A 79 6.40 -0.59 7.10
CA GLU A 79 6.85 -1.27 8.33
C GLU A 79 8.35 -1.06 8.58
N ASN A 80 9.18 -1.10 7.55
CA ASN A 80 10.61 -0.79 7.66
C ASN A 80 10.83 0.67 8.11
N TYR A 81 10.06 1.64 7.58
CA TYR A 81 10.11 3.02 8.05
C TYR A 81 9.68 3.14 9.52
N LEU A 82 8.66 2.40 9.96
CA LEU A 82 8.26 2.37 11.38
C LEU A 82 9.39 1.85 12.28
N ALA A 83 10.01 0.73 11.88
CA ALA A 83 11.14 0.15 12.61
C ALA A 83 12.37 1.08 12.69
N LEU A 84 12.46 2.02 11.75
CA LEU A 84 13.50 3.06 11.68
C LEU A 84 13.10 4.37 12.36
N GLY A 85 11.92 4.43 13.02
CA GLY A 85 11.45 5.64 13.71
C GLY A 85 11.00 6.76 12.78
N GLN A 86 10.49 6.42 11.59
CA GLN A 86 10.01 7.36 10.58
C GLN A 86 8.48 7.22 10.35
N PRO A 87 7.63 7.45 11.36
CA PRO A 87 6.20 7.18 11.27
C PRO A 87 5.49 8.02 10.20
N GLN A 88 5.92 9.26 9.93
CA GLN A 88 5.29 10.11 8.92
C GLN A 88 5.49 9.58 7.50
N LYS A 89 6.68 9.00 7.20
CA LYS A 89 6.95 8.36 5.91
C LYS A 89 6.14 7.08 5.75
N ALA A 90 6.04 6.28 6.80
CA ALA A 90 5.21 5.09 6.83
C ALA A 90 3.72 5.43 6.61
N GLU A 91 3.21 6.42 7.33
CA GLU A 91 1.81 6.86 7.22
C GLU A 91 1.46 7.33 5.80
N LYS A 92 2.36 8.05 5.13
CA LYS A 92 2.17 8.45 3.73
C LYS A 92 1.92 7.24 2.82
N ILE A 93 2.77 6.21 2.92
CA ILE A 93 2.64 4.99 2.11
C ILE A 93 1.35 4.24 2.46
N LEU A 94 1.07 4.07 3.74
CA LEU A 94 -0.14 3.36 4.20
C LEU A 94 -1.42 4.09 3.78
N ASN A 95 -1.45 5.42 3.82
CA ASN A 95 -2.57 6.22 3.31
C ASN A 95 -2.79 6.00 1.80
N GLU A 96 -1.73 5.95 1.00
CA GLU A 96 -1.81 5.68 -0.43
C GLU A 96 -2.38 4.29 -0.69
N LEU A 97 -1.89 3.26 0.01
CA LEU A 97 -2.41 1.89 -0.10
C LEU A 97 -3.88 1.77 0.34
N ALA A 98 -4.27 2.44 1.42
CA ALA A 98 -5.64 2.44 1.91
C ALA A 98 -6.59 3.15 0.94
N ASN A 99 -6.19 4.31 0.39
CA ASN A 99 -6.98 5.01 -0.63
C ASN A 99 -7.21 4.13 -1.85
N ASN A 100 -6.14 3.51 -2.39
CA ASN A 100 -6.25 2.58 -3.51
C ASN A 100 -7.23 1.44 -3.20
N ALA A 101 -7.14 0.85 -2.00
CA ALA A 101 -8.03 -0.23 -1.61
C ALA A 101 -9.50 0.22 -1.52
N VAL A 102 -9.76 1.41 -0.98
CA VAL A 102 -11.11 2.01 -0.94
C VAL A 102 -11.65 2.27 -2.35
N GLU A 103 -10.85 2.84 -3.24
CA GLU A 103 -11.24 3.14 -4.62
C GLU A 103 -11.59 1.88 -5.39
N TYR A 104 -10.73 0.85 -5.35
CA TYR A 104 -10.99 -0.41 -6.04
C TYR A 104 -12.17 -1.18 -5.44
N ALA A 105 -12.30 -1.26 -4.11
CA ALA A 105 -13.45 -1.88 -3.48
C ALA A 105 -14.75 -1.18 -3.88
N THR A 106 -14.76 0.16 -3.90
CA THR A 106 -15.90 0.97 -4.33
C THR A 106 -16.24 0.68 -5.79
N TRP A 107 -15.23 0.64 -6.66
CA TRP A 107 -15.42 0.34 -8.08
C TRP A 107 -16.01 -1.06 -8.29
N TYR A 108 -15.47 -2.09 -7.63
CA TYR A 108 -16.03 -3.45 -7.73
C TYR A 108 -17.48 -3.51 -7.25
N LEU A 109 -17.81 -2.82 -6.16
CA LEU A 109 -19.17 -2.74 -5.64
C LEU A 109 -20.14 -1.98 -6.57
N SER A 110 -19.66 -1.16 -7.48
CA SER A 110 -20.47 -0.42 -8.45
C SER A 110 -20.78 -1.21 -9.73
N LEU A 111 -20.13 -2.35 -9.97
CA LEU A 111 -20.34 -3.17 -11.16
C LEU A 111 -21.76 -3.76 -11.19
N ASP A 112 -22.27 -4.11 -12.37
CA ASP A 112 -23.49 -4.92 -12.49
C ASP A 112 -23.31 -6.32 -11.85
N ASP A 113 -24.42 -7.05 -11.64
CA ASP A 113 -24.40 -8.31 -10.90
C ASP A 113 -23.53 -9.39 -11.56
N ALA A 114 -23.55 -9.49 -12.90
CA ALA A 114 -22.77 -10.48 -13.61
C ALA A 114 -21.26 -10.22 -13.52
N ARG A 115 -20.85 -8.94 -13.69
CA ARG A 115 -19.45 -8.54 -13.56
C ARG A 115 -18.98 -8.61 -12.11
N PHE A 116 -19.82 -8.21 -11.16
CA PHE A 116 -19.49 -8.35 -9.74
C PHE A 116 -19.29 -9.80 -9.36
N ALA A 117 -20.19 -10.71 -9.72
CA ALA A 117 -20.07 -12.14 -9.43
C ALA A 117 -18.74 -12.73 -9.96
N SER A 118 -18.35 -12.37 -11.20
CA SER A 118 -17.09 -12.81 -11.80
C SER A 118 -15.84 -12.19 -11.16
N SER A 119 -15.99 -11.07 -10.45
CA SER A 119 -14.89 -10.30 -9.84
C SER A 119 -14.90 -10.31 -8.31
N TYR A 120 -15.77 -11.13 -7.70
CA TYR A 120 -15.98 -11.14 -6.25
C TYR A 120 -14.68 -11.34 -5.46
N GLU A 121 -13.86 -12.31 -5.86
CA GLU A 121 -12.58 -12.58 -5.20
C GLU A 121 -11.61 -11.38 -5.28
N ASN A 122 -11.61 -10.67 -6.41
CA ASN A 122 -10.81 -9.46 -6.55
C ASN A 122 -11.32 -8.35 -5.62
N CYS A 123 -12.65 -8.17 -5.51
CA CYS A 123 -13.25 -7.25 -4.55
C CYS A 123 -12.80 -7.59 -3.11
N MET A 124 -12.93 -8.85 -2.71
CA MET A 124 -12.54 -9.32 -1.36
C MET A 124 -11.06 -9.10 -1.08
N ARG A 125 -10.19 -9.18 -2.11
CA ARG A 125 -8.76 -8.88 -1.96
C ARG A 125 -8.54 -7.44 -1.49
N TYR A 126 -9.28 -6.46 -2.01
CA TYR A 126 -9.15 -5.07 -1.57
C TYR A 126 -9.73 -4.81 -0.17
N PHE A 127 -10.75 -5.54 0.22
CA PHE A 127 -11.19 -5.55 1.62
C PHE A 127 -10.10 -6.08 2.56
N TYR A 128 -9.43 -7.17 2.17
CA TYR A 128 -8.31 -7.70 2.94
C TYR A 128 -7.15 -6.69 3.05
N ILE A 129 -6.78 -6.05 1.92
CA ILE A 129 -5.72 -5.04 1.91
C ILE A 129 -6.07 -3.88 2.84
N LEU A 130 -7.31 -3.36 2.77
CA LEU A 130 -7.75 -2.25 3.60
C LEU A 130 -7.72 -2.61 5.08
N ASP A 131 -8.21 -3.79 5.46
CA ASP A 131 -8.18 -4.30 6.83
C ASP A 131 -6.74 -4.42 7.37
N ASP A 132 -5.83 -5.02 6.58
CA ASP A 132 -4.44 -5.22 6.99
C ASP A 132 -3.67 -3.89 7.13
N VAL A 133 -3.91 -2.94 6.22
CA VAL A 133 -3.34 -1.60 6.31
C VAL A 133 -3.88 -0.84 7.52
N CYS A 134 -5.20 -0.92 7.79
CA CYS A 134 -5.81 -0.32 8.98
C CYS A 134 -5.22 -0.88 10.28
N LYS A 135 -5.01 -2.19 10.37
CA LYS A 135 -4.36 -2.83 11.51
C LYS A 135 -2.93 -2.32 11.74
N THR A 136 -2.18 -2.13 10.66
CA THR A 136 -0.84 -1.57 10.74
C THR A 136 -0.87 -0.12 11.21
N MET A 137 -1.77 0.70 10.69
CA MET A 137 -1.96 2.09 11.14
C MET A 137 -2.39 2.19 12.61
N ALA A 138 -3.27 1.28 13.06
CA ALA A 138 -3.74 1.26 14.45
C ALA A 138 -2.61 0.97 15.47
N GLN A 139 -1.54 0.30 15.04
CA GLN A 139 -0.35 0.09 15.87
C GLN A 139 0.53 1.34 15.97
N MET A 140 0.32 2.34 15.10
CA MET A 140 1.05 3.61 15.08
C MET A 140 0.43 4.61 16.07
N LYS A 141 0.48 4.29 17.37
CA LYS A 141 0.04 5.23 18.40
C LYS A 141 1.00 6.43 18.47
N ASP A 142 0.42 7.61 18.68
CA ASP A 142 1.25 8.78 19.00
C ASP A 142 2.05 8.48 20.28
N SER A 143 3.37 8.48 20.16
CA SER A 143 4.29 8.17 21.26
C SER A 143 4.25 9.19 22.39
N LYS A 144 3.64 10.38 22.17
CA LYS A 144 3.54 11.47 23.15
C LYS A 144 2.21 11.50 23.86
N THR A 145 1.11 11.25 23.12
CA THR A 145 -0.26 11.37 23.67
C THR A 145 -0.92 10.03 23.91
N GLY A 146 -0.41 8.93 23.31
CA GLY A 146 -1.07 7.63 23.34
C GLY A 146 -2.37 7.58 22.54
N GLU A 147 -2.71 8.66 21.83
CA GLU A 147 -3.91 8.75 21.02
C GLU A 147 -3.85 7.80 19.83
N GLU A 148 -5.03 7.34 19.43
CA GLU A 148 -5.17 6.49 18.25
C GLU A 148 -4.85 7.27 16.97
N ASN A 149 -4.26 6.58 16.00
CA ASN A 149 -3.96 7.18 14.71
C ASN A 149 -5.25 7.59 13.99
N LYS A 150 -5.39 8.88 13.66
CA LYS A 150 -6.60 9.44 13.01
C LYS A 150 -6.86 8.83 11.62
N SER A 151 -5.81 8.51 10.87
CA SER A 151 -5.92 7.83 9.59
C SER A 151 -6.49 6.42 9.76
N ALA A 152 -6.05 5.69 10.80
CA ALA A 152 -6.59 4.37 11.11
C ALA A 152 -8.11 4.43 11.39
N LEU A 153 -8.56 5.37 12.20
CA LEU A 153 -9.99 5.57 12.49
C LEU A 153 -10.78 5.92 11.22
N HIS A 154 -10.24 6.81 10.40
CA HIS A 154 -10.88 7.20 9.14
C HIS A 154 -11.08 6.00 8.21
N TYR A 155 -10.03 5.20 7.98
CA TYR A 155 -10.13 4.04 7.07
C TYR A 155 -10.93 2.88 7.67
N ALA A 156 -10.93 2.69 8.99
CA ALA A 156 -11.82 1.74 9.66
C ALA A 156 -13.30 2.10 9.42
N GLN A 157 -13.67 3.38 9.52
CA GLN A 157 -15.02 3.83 9.18
C GLN A 157 -15.36 3.61 7.70
N LYS A 158 -14.40 3.82 6.79
CA LYS A 158 -14.57 3.52 5.36
C LYS A 158 -14.78 2.02 5.12
N PHE A 159 -13.98 1.19 5.80
CA PHE A 159 -14.14 -0.26 5.74
C PHE A 159 -15.56 -0.69 6.15
N ASP A 160 -16.04 -0.21 7.29
CA ASP A 160 -17.41 -0.53 7.79
C ASP A 160 -18.50 -0.11 6.80
N GLN A 161 -18.36 1.08 6.18
CA GLN A 161 -19.31 1.56 5.18
C GLN A 161 -19.33 0.66 3.94
N LEU A 162 -18.15 0.31 3.42
CA LEU A 162 -18.00 -0.58 2.25
C LEU A 162 -18.48 -2.00 2.56
N TYR A 163 -18.21 -2.49 3.77
CA TYR A 163 -18.63 -3.83 4.19
C TYR A 163 -20.15 -3.95 4.26
N LYS A 164 -20.85 -2.94 4.81
CA LYS A 164 -22.32 -2.88 4.79
C LYS A 164 -22.90 -2.88 3.37
N LEU A 165 -22.24 -2.20 2.42
CA LEU A 165 -22.65 -2.24 1.01
C LEU A 165 -22.45 -3.62 0.41
N LEU A 166 -21.34 -4.27 0.72
CA LEU A 166 -21.04 -5.64 0.29
C LEU A 166 -22.08 -6.63 0.83
N GLU A 167 -22.38 -6.60 2.13
CA GLU A 167 -23.40 -7.46 2.77
C GLU A 167 -24.77 -7.29 2.12
N LYS A 168 -25.21 -6.05 1.90
CA LYS A 168 -26.47 -5.76 1.22
C LYS A 168 -26.49 -6.33 -0.19
N ARG A 169 -25.39 -6.25 -0.90
CA ARG A 169 -25.27 -6.74 -2.27
C ARG A 169 -25.30 -8.26 -2.34
N VAL A 170 -24.52 -8.92 -1.49
CA VAL A 170 -24.47 -10.40 -1.42
C VAL A 170 -25.80 -10.97 -0.92
N GLY A 171 -26.40 -10.35 0.10
CA GLY A 171 -27.72 -10.76 0.63
C GLY A 171 -28.87 -10.66 -0.38
N ASN A 172 -28.81 -9.68 -1.30
CA ASN A 172 -29.81 -9.53 -2.37
C ASN A 172 -29.58 -10.48 -3.56
N SER A 173 -28.38 -11.10 -3.66
CA SER A 173 -28.01 -12.04 -4.74
C SER A 173 -28.30 -13.50 -4.38
N ALA A 174 -28.77 -13.78 -3.15
CA ALA A 174 -29.22 -15.10 -2.78
C ALA A 174 -30.56 -15.39 -3.48
N PRO A 175 -30.71 -16.48 -4.25
CA PRO A 175 -31.97 -16.85 -4.85
C PRO A 175 -33.02 -17.03 -3.73
N ALA A 176 -34.17 -16.37 -3.88
CA ALA A 176 -35.33 -16.67 -3.05
C ALA A 176 -35.61 -18.19 -3.14
N GLN A 177 -35.52 -18.88 -2.02
CA GLN A 177 -35.87 -20.30 -1.91
C GLN A 177 -37.36 -20.49 -2.08
#